data_c12ea7d9db77d3d5293d33ae671698af
#
_entry.id   c12ea7d9db77d3d5293d33ae671698af
#
_cell.length_a   1.000
_cell.length_b   1.000
_cell.length_c   1.000
_cell.angle_alpha   90.00
_cell.angle_beta   90.00
_cell.angle_gamma   90.00
#
_symmetry.space_group_name_H-M   'P 1'
#
loop_
_entity.id
_entity.type
_entity.pdbx_description
1 polymer ?
#
loop_
_entity_poly.entity_id
_entity_poly.type
_entity_poly.pdbx_seq_one_letter_code
_entity_poly.pdbx_strand_id
1 'polypeptide(L)'
;MINVKIYKYNITRERKKERIKMNNLYGIIASILFVGVIIVSAKAFEKAGKEASRKYIHIMLANWWIIAMLFFDNMIWAAFVPGLFVIINYLSYKKGIIKVMEREDGDDNKESPGTVYYAISLFILALLTFGPLKNPLIGLCGIFVMGYGDGLAAVVGKAVKSPEYKIKGNKKTLAGSMTMFLVTLLIMSGFLMYSGAEYAIIKSVLIAVLMTVVEAISIKGLDNITVPVLTSVLALLMI
;
A
#
# COMPACT_ATOMS: atom_id res chain seq x y z
N MET A 1 -44.89 -25.49 -12.49
CA MET A 1 -43.61 -25.73 -11.76
C MET A 1 -42.46 -24.84 -12.24
N ILE A 2 -42.32 -24.54 -13.51
CA ILE A 2 -41.25 -23.71 -14.10
C ILE A 2 -41.30 -22.27 -13.58
N ASN A 3 -42.46 -21.63 -13.54
CA ASN A 3 -42.62 -20.23 -13.07
C ASN A 3 -42.18 -20.01 -11.61
N VAL A 4 -42.35 -20.99 -10.72
CA VAL A 4 -41.96 -20.88 -9.32
C VAL A 4 -40.42 -20.95 -9.18
N LYS A 5 -39.73 -21.75 -10.00
CA LYS A 5 -38.26 -21.84 -10.03
C LYS A 5 -37.66 -20.53 -10.57
N ILE A 6 -38.22 -19.95 -11.63
CA ILE A 6 -37.78 -18.68 -12.21
C ILE A 6 -37.99 -17.54 -11.20
N TYR A 7 -39.11 -17.50 -10.51
CA TYR A 7 -39.42 -16.51 -9.48
C TYR A 7 -38.44 -16.59 -8.30
N LYS A 8 -38.21 -17.80 -7.76
CA LYS A 8 -37.20 -18.01 -6.70
C LYS A 8 -35.80 -17.63 -7.14
N TYR A 9 -35.40 -17.98 -8.36
CA TYR A 9 -34.10 -17.60 -8.92
C TYR A 9 -33.92 -16.07 -8.99
N ASN A 10 -34.93 -15.35 -9.48
CA ASN A 10 -34.91 -13.90 -9.57
C ASN A 10 -34.83 -13.23 -8.19
N ILE A 11 -35.59 -13.69 -7.21
CA ILE A 11 -35.51 -13.17 -5.83
C ILE A 11 -34.11 -13.39 -5.24
N THR A 12 -33.56 -14.58 -5.42
CA THR A 12 -32.22 -14.89 -4.90
C THR A 12 -31.15 -14.02 -5.57
N ARG A 13 -31.28 -13.78 -6.88
CA ARG A 13 -30.37 -12.89 -7.63
C ARG A 13 -30.46 -11.44 -7.18
N GLU A 14 -31.67 -10.92 -6.97
CA GLU A 14 -31.84 -9.54 -6.48
C GLU A 14 -31.31 -9.37 -5.05
N ARG A 15 -31.60 -10.28 -4.13
CA ARG A 15 -31.02 -10.27 -2.76
C ARG A 15 -29.48 -10.32 -2.77
N LYS A 16 -28.90 -11.11 -3.70
CA LYS A 16 -27.43 -11.16 -3.87
C LYS A 16 -26.87 -9.83 -4.35
N LYS A 17 -27.54 -9.16 -5.31
CA LYS A 17 -27.14 -7.82 -5.79
C LYS A 17 -27.23 -6.77 -4.68
N GLU A 18 -28.32 -6.75 -3.93
CA GLU A 18 -28.50 -5.84 -2.80
C GLU A 18 -27.42 -6.04 -1.74
N ARG A 19 -27.11 -7.30 -1.38
CA ARG A 19 -26.04 -7.63 -0.43
C ARG A 19 -24.68 -7.14 -0.90
N ILE A 20 -24.35 -7.33 -2.19
CA ILE A 20 -23.10 -6.84 -2.79
C ILE A 20 -23.04 -5.31 -2.71
N LYS A 21 -24.13 -4.61 -3.09
CA LYS A 21 -24.21 -3.15 -3.01
C LYS A 21 -24.02 -2.64 -1.59
N MET A 22 -24.62 -3.30 -0.61
CA MET A 22 -24.46 -2.94 0.82
C MET A 22 -23.04 -3.17 1.31
N ASN A 23 -22.37 -4.26 0.90
CA ASN A 23 -20.98 -4.52 1.27
C ASN A 23 -20.06 -3.42 0.75
N ASN A 24 -20.20 -2.98 -0.50
CA ASN A 24 -19.40 -1.89 -1.06
C ASN A 24 -19.61 -0.57 -0.29
N LEU A 25 -20.85 -0.26 0.10
CA LEU A 25 -21.15 0.93 0.91
C LEU A 25 -20.49 0.84 2.29
N TYR A 26 -20.59 -0.31 2.96
CA TYR A 26 -19.89 -0.54 4.24
C TYR A 26 -18.38 -0.43 4.08
N GLY A 27 -17.82 -0.89 2.95
CA GLY A 27 -16.40 -0.74 2.63
C GLY A 27 -15.96 0.73 2.54
N ILE A 28 -16.77 1.59 1.92
CA ILE A 28 -16.50 3.03 1.87
C ILE A 28 -16.54 3.64 3.28
N ILE A 29 -17.58 3.34 4.05
CA ILE A 29 -17.72 3.86 5.43
C ILE A 29 -16.54 3.38 6.29
N ALA A 30 -16.20 2.09 6.24
CA ALA A 30 -15.07 1.51 6.95
C ALA A 30 -13.75 2.18 6.54
N SER A 31 -13.57 2.47 5.25
CA SER A 31 -12.38 3.16 4.74
C SER A 31 -12.24 4.57 5.30
N ILE A 32 -13.33 5.34 5.32
CA ILE A 32 -13.34 6.71 5.86
C ILE A 32 -13.04 6.71 7.36
N LEU A 33 -13.70 5.82 8.11
CA LEU A 33 -13.47 5.68 9.55
C LEU A 33 -12.04 5.24 9.84
N PHE A 34 -11.52 4.27 9.11
CA PHE A 34 -10.15 3.77 9.25
C PHE A 34 -9.11 4.88 9.04
N VAL A 35 -9.24 5.63 7.95
CA VAL A 35 -8.33 6.77 7.68
C VAL A 35 -8.48 7.86 8.75
N GLY A 36 -9.70 8.16 9.18
CA GLY A 36 -9.95 9.10 10.25
C GLY A 36 -9.24 8.70 11.56
N VAL A 37 -9.34 7.43 11.95
CA VAL A 37 -8.65 6.87 13.13
C VAL A 37 -7.13 6.99 12.98
N ILE A 38 -6.58 6.68 11.80
CA ILE A 38 -5.13 6.81 11.55
C ILE A 38 -4.68 8.26 11.72
N ILE A 39 -5.38 9.23 11.12
CA ILE A 39 -5.02 10.64 11.19
C ILE A 39 -5.08 11.14 12.64
N VAL A 40 -6.12 10.78 13.39
CA VAL A 40 -6.27 11.19 14.79
C VAL A 40 -5.17 10.55 15.66
N SER A 41 -4.91 9.25 15.50
CA SER A 41 -3.89 8.54 16.27
C SER A 41 -2.46 8.97 15.91
N ALA A 42 -2.22 9.42 14.68
CA ALA A 42 -0.92 9.94 14.24
C ALA A 42 -0.45 11.15 15.05
N LYS A 43 -1.39 11.95 15.62
CA LYS A 43 -1.06 13.07 16.51
C LYS A 43 -0.29 12.63 17.77
N ALA A 44 -0.53 11.42 18.26
CA ALA A 44 0.22 10.87 19.39
C ALA A 44 1.72 10.69 19.06
N PHE A 45 2.04 10.47 17.80
CA PHE A 45 3.42 10.29 17.31
C PHE A 45 4.11 11.60 16.93
N GLU A 46 3.40 12.73 16.88
CA GLU A 46 4.01 14.06 16.62
C GLU A 46 5.03 14.43 17.71
N LYS A 47 4.83 13.93 18.95
CA LYS A 47 5.81 14.11 20.05
C LYS A 47 7.15 13.44 19.79
N ALA A 48 7.16 12.37 18.99
CA ALA A 48 8.37 11.68 18.55
C ALA A 48 8.97 12.29 17.26
N GLY A 49 8.36 13.33 16.74
CA GLY A 49 8.75 14.08 15.54
C GLY A 49 7.82 13.85 14.35
N LYS A 50 7.74 14.85 13.47
CA LYS A 50 6.88 14.83 12.26
C LYS A 50 7.13 13.59 11.39
N GLU A 51 8.38 13.17 11.25
CA GLU A 51 8.74 11.99 10.45
C GLU A 51 8.19 10.69 11.05
N ALA A 52 8.15 10.55 12.38
CA ALA A 52 7.57 9.40 13.06
C ALA A 52 6.06 9.31 12.81
N SER A 53 5.35 10.44 12.93
CA SER A 53 3.92 10.53 12.61
C SER A 53 3.65 10.18 11.15
N ARG A 54 4.43 10.71 10.22
CA ARG A 54 4.31 10.42 8.78
C ARG A 54 4.54 8.92 8.49
N LYS A 55 5.57 8.31 9.05
CA LYS A 55 5.86 6.87 8.87
C LYS A 55 4.81 5.98 9.53
N TYR A 56 4.25 6.39 10.66
CA TYR A 56 3.10 5.72 11.26
C TYR A 56 1.90 5.69 10.29
N ILE A 57 1.53 6.85 9.73
CA ILE A 57 0.43 6.93 8.74
C ILE A 57 0.74 6.03 7.54
N HIS A 58 1.97 6.08 7.02
CA HIS A 58 2.41 5.30 5.86
C HIS A 58 2.25 3.79 6.08
N ILE A 59 2.69 3.27 7.23
CA ILE A 59 2.56 1.85 7.59
C ILE A 59 1.09 1.49 7.79
N MET A 60 0.36 2.29 8.54
CA MET A 60 -1.04 1.98 8.88
C MET A 60 -1.95 2.00 7.66
N LEU A 61 -1.74 2.93 6.72
CA LEU A 61 -2.53 3.00 5.48
C LEU A 61 -2.38 1.76 4.59
N ALA A 62 -1.27 1.03 4.67
CA ALA A 62 -1.14 -0.23 3.92
C ALA A 62 -2.23 -1.24 4.30
N ASN A 63 -2.69 -1.24 5.57
CA ASN A 63 -3.75 -2.13 6.05
C ASN A 63 -5.12 -1.81 5.46
N TRP A 64 -5.30 -0.64 4.85
CA TRP A 64 -6.52 -0.34 4.11
C TRP A 64 -6.80 -1.38 3.01
N TRP A 65 -5.75 -1.99 2.46
CA TRP A 65 -5.91 -3.03 1.44
C TRP A 65 -6.71 -4.25 1.93
N ILE A 66 -6.60 -4.58 3.23
CA ILE A 66 -7.41 -5.64 3.86
C ILE A 66 -8.89 -5.25 3.82
N ILE A 67 -9.21 -3.99 4.14
CA ILE A 67 -10.59 -3.47 4.05
C ILE A 67 -11.10 -3.61 2.61
N ALA A 68 -10.26 -3.22 1.63
CA ALA A 68 -10.62 -3.34 0.23
C ALA A 68 -10.95 -4.80 -0.16
N MET A 69 -10.14 -5.76 0.27
CA MET A 69 -10.35 -7.19 0.00
C MET A 69 -11.60 -7.76 0.68
N LEU A 70 -11.97 -7.26 1.85
CA LEU A 70 -13.14 -7.75 2.61
C LEU A 70 -14.46 -7.22 2.07
N PHE A 71 -14.48 -6.01 1.56
CA PHE A 71 -15.73 -5.31 1.25
C PHE A 71 -15.97 -5.07 -0.24
N PHE A 72 -14.94 -4.86 -1.06
CA PHE A 72 -15.11 -4.50 -2.46
C PHE A 72 -15.10 -5.73 -3.37
N ASP A 73 -16.04 -5.77 -4.30
CA ASP A 73 -16.28 -6.90 -5.19
C ASP A 73 -15.74 -6.68 -6.62
N ASN A 74 -15.35 -5.44 -6.94
CA ASN A 74 -14.85 -5.09 -8.27
C ASN A 74 -13.91 -3.87 -8.24
N MET A 75 -13.24 -3.63 -9.37
CA MET A 75 -12.25 -2.57 -9.52
C MET A 75 -12.79 -1.16 -9.30
N ILE A 76 -14.06 -0.89 -9.64
CA ILE A 76 -14.63 0.46 -9.54
C ILE A 76 -14.73 0.86 -8.07
N TRP A 77 -15.31 -0.02 -7.24
CA TRP A 77 -15.44 0.22 -5.81
C TRP A 77 -14.10 0.21 -5.08
N ALA A 78 -13.22 -0.73 -5.46
CA ALA A 78 -11.88 -0.81 -4.86
C ALA A 78 -11.01 0.40 -5.22
N ALA A 79 -11.14 0.96 -6.42
CA ALA A 79 -10.38 2.12 -6.85
C ALA A 79 -11.00 3.46 -6.41
N PHE A 80 -12.27 3.48 -5.99
CA PHE A 80 -12.99 4.72 -5.66
C PHE A 80 -12.30 5.50 -4.53
N VAL A 81 -12.02 4.84 -3.42
CA VAL A 81 -11.37 5.49 -2.25
C VAL A 81 -9.95 5.96 -2.59
N PRO A 82 -9.05 5.11 -3.13
CA PRO A 82 -7.72 5.58 -3.57
C PRO A 82 -7.80 6.71 -4.60
N GLY A 83 -8.74 6.68 -5.55
CA GLY A 83 -8.94 7.73 -6.53
C GLY A 83 -9.26 9.09 -5.89
N LEU A 84 -10.13 9.11 -4.89
CA LEU A 84 -10.39 10.32 -4.09
C LEU A 84 -9.12 10.80 -3.37
N PHE A 85 -8.33 9.87 -2.80
CA PHE A 85 -7.07 10.23 -2.14
C PHE A 85 -6.01 10.77 -3.10
N VAL A 86 -5.97 10.30 -4.36
CA VAL A 86 -5.11 10.93 -5.38
C VAL A 86 -5.45 12.40 -5.54
N ILE A 87 -6.75 12.72 -5.66
CA ILE A 87 -7.21 14.11 -5.84
C ILE A 87 -6.91 14.95 -4.58
N ILE A 88 -7.27 14.44 -3.40
CA ILE A 88 -7.07 15.15 -2.12
C ILE A 88 -5.60 15.41 -1.87
N ASN A 89 -4.74 14.39 -2.02
CA ASN A 89 -3.30 14.54 -1.79
C ASN A 89 -2.64 15.45 -2.83
N TYR A 90 -3.08 15.41 -4.09
CA TYR A 90 -2.58 16.32 -5.11
C TYR A 90 -2.96 17.78 -4.83
N LEU A 91 -4.22 18.02 -4.42
CA LEU A 91 -4.66 19.37 -4.03
C LEU A 91 -3.93 19.86 -2.76
N SER A 92 -3.72 18.95 -1.80
CA SER A 92 -2.94 19.25 -0.60
C SER A 92 -1.50 19.60 -0.93
N TYR A 93 -0.84 18.80 -1.75
CA TYR A 93 0.52 19.05 -2.23
C TYR A 93 0.66 20.43 -2.92
N LYS A 94 -0.31 20.80 -3.79
CA LYS A 94 -0.29 22.11 -4.46
C LYS A 94 -0.57 23.30 -3.54
N LYS A 95 -1.40 23.13 -2.52
CA LYS A 95 -1.89 24.21 -1.67
C LYS A 95 -1.27 24.23 -0.27
N GLY A 96 -0.43 23.25 0.08
CA GLY A 96 0.18 23.13 1.42
C GLY A 96 -0.85 22.93 2.55
N ILE A 97 -1.97 22.20 2.28
CA ILE A 97 -3.09 22.11 3.23
C ILE A 97 -2.82 21.09 4.33
N ILE A 98 -2.19 19.95 4.01
CA ILE A 98 -1.95 18.84 4.96
C ILE A 98 -0.44 18.69 5.22
N LYS A 99 0.12 19.61 5.97
CA LYS A 99 1.57 19.64 6.30
C LYS A 99 2.09 18.40 7.04
N VAL A 100 1.24 17.66 7.75
CA VAL A 100 1.61 16.45 8.51
C VAL A 100 2.01 15.28 7.60
N MET A 101 1.55 15.29 6.35
CA MET A 101 1.84 14.22 5.37
C MET A 101 3.00 14.56 4.42
N GLU A 102 3.52 15.77 4.48
CA GLU A 102 4.53 16.26 3.55
C GLU A 102 5.94 16.03 4.09
N ARG A 103 6.85 15.60 3.22
CA ARG A 103 8.26 15.42 3.55
C ARG A 103 8.99 16.74 3.31
N GLU A 104 9.59 17.29 4.35
CA GLU A 104 10.60 18.33 4.20
C GLU A 104 11.89 17.64 3.69
N ASP A 105 12.12 17.62 2.39
CA ASP A 105 13.42 17.25 1.84
C ASP A 105 14.38 18.39 2.16
N GLY A 106 15.45 18.10 2.93
CA GLY A 106 16.43 19.10 3.38
C GLY A 106 16.93 20.00 2.25
N ASP A 107 17.48 21.13 2.60
CA ASP A 107 18.08 22.23 1.82
C ASP A 107 17.22 22.93 0.72
N ASP A 108 16.26 22.31 0.07
CA ASP A 108 15.54 22.90 -1.07
C ASP A 108 14.10 23.32 -0.80
N ASN A 109 13.54 23.21 0.39
CA ASN A 109 12.14 23.54 0.72
C ASN A 109 11.08 22.99 -0.27
N LYS A 110 11.43 21.98 -1.05
CA LYS A 110 10.53 21.33 -2.02
C LYS A 110 9.93 20.08 -1.41
N GLU A 111 8.65 20.17 -1.15
CA GLU A 111 7.83 19.05 -0.70
C GLU A 111 7.91 17.89 -1.69
N SER A 112 8.11 16.67 -1.18
CA SER A 112 8.10 15.46 -2.00
C SER A 112 6.66 15.02 -2.27
N PRO A 113 6.27 14.71 -3.52
CA PRO A 113 4.92 14.22 -3.85
C PRO A 113 4.68 12.76 -3.41
N GLY A 114 5.45 12.25 -2.46
CA GLY A 114 5.40 10.83 -2.02
C GLY A 114 4.00 10.36 -1.59
N THR A 115 3.21 11.23 -0.94
CA THR A 115 1.83 10.89 -0.54
C THR A 115 0.89 10.77 -1.73
N VAL A 116 1.12 11.57 -2.78
CA VAL A 116 0.39 11.47 -4.05
C VAL A 116 0.75 10.15 -4.74
N TYR A 117 2.03 9.82 -4.79
CA TYR A 117 2.52 8.56 -5.38
C TYR A 117 1.99 7.33 -4.65
N TYR A 118 1.88 7.40 -3.32
CA TYR A 118 1.26 6.34 -2.52
C TYR A 118 -0.20 6.10 -2.95
N ALA A 119 -1.00 7.16 -3.04
CA ALA A 119 -2.39 7.06 -3.46
C ALA A 119 -2.53 6.57 -4.91
N ILE A 120 -1.64 7.01 -5.81
CA ILE A 120 -1.60 6.54 -7.21
C ILE A 120 -1.31 5.03 -7.27
N SER A 121 -0.36 4.52 -6.49
CA SER A 121 -0.08 3.07 -6.49
C SER A 121 -1.23 2.25 -5.94
N LEU A 122 -1.90 2.69 -4.87
CA LEU A 122 -3.14 2.07 -4.39
C LEU A 122 -4.21 2.04 -5.49
N PHE A 123 -4.40 3.16 -6.18
CA PHE A 123 -5.39 3.29 -7.25
C PHE A 123 -5.11 2.35 -8.43
N ILE A 124 -3.87 2.36 -8.94
CA ILE A 124 -3.46 1.50 -10.06
C ILE A 124 -3.58 0.03 -9.69
N LEU A 125 -3.08 -0.37 -8.52
CA LEU A 125 -3.14 -1.76 -8.08
C LEU A 125 -4.58 -2.22 -7.80
N ALA A 126 -5.44 -1.34 -7.29
CA ALA A 126 -6.87 -1.65 -7.14
C ALA A 126 -7.54 -1.91 -8.49
N LEU A 127 -7.30 -1.05 -9.50
CA LEU A 127 -7.82 -1.25 -10.84
C LEU A 127 -7.36 -2.57 -11.46
N LEU A 128 -6.08 -2.89 -11.34
CA LEU A 128 -5.50 -4.08 -11.96
C LEU A 128 -5.90 -5.36 -11.25
N THR A 129 -5.80 -5.39 -9.91
CA THR A 129 -5.93 -6.65 -9.16
C THR A 129 -7.37 -7.01 -8.81
N PHE A 130 -8.28 -6.04 -8.67
CA PHE A 130 -9.72 -6.28 -8.56
C PHE A 130 -10.42 -6.35 -9.93
N GLY A 131 -9.75 -5.91 -11.00
CA GLY A 131 -10.23 -5.91 -12.38
C GLY A 131 -9.72 -7.11 -13.18
N PRO A 132 -8.80 -6.89 -14.15
CA PRO A 132 -8.39 -7.93 -15.09
C PRO A 132 -7.70 -9.14 -14.43
N LEU A 133 -6.90 -8.92 -13.39
CA LEU A 133 -6.16 -10.00 -12.70
C LEU A 133 -7.04 -10.82 -11.76
N LYS A 134 -8.13 -10.26 -11.24
CA LYS A 134 -9.05 -10.89 -10.26
C LYS A 134 -8.31 -11.57 -9.09
N ASN A 135 -7.17 -11.02 -8.70
CA ASN A 135 -6.35 -11.52 -7.61
C ASN A 135 -5.83 -10.36 -6.75
N PRO A 136 -6.62 -9.86 -5.78
CA PRO A 136 -6.21 -8.76 -4.90
C PRO A 136 -5.01 -9.07 -4.00
N LEU A 137 -4.67 -10.35 -3.78
CA LEU A 137 -3.47 -10.73 -3.01
C LEU A 137 -2.17 -10.25 -3.66
N ILE A 138 -2.14 -10.16 -5.00
CA ILE A 138 -0.99 -9.60 -5.73
C ILE A 138 -0.77 -8.13 -5.34
N GLY A 139 -1.86 -7.34 -5.29
CA GLY A 139 -1.81 -5.95 -4.84
C GLY A 139 -1.45 -5.82 -3.35
N LEU A 140 -1.96 -6.74 -2.51
CA LEU A 140 -1.61 -6.80 -1.09
C LEU A 140 -0.10 -6.90 -0.90
N CYS A 141 0.58 -7.78 -1.64
CA CYS A 141 2.04 -7.94 -1.57
C CYS A 141 2.76 -6.63 -1.86
N GLY A 142 2.41 -5.97 -2.97
CA GLY A 142 3.03 -4.69 -3.33
C GLY A 142 2.82 -3.60 -2.28
N ILE A 143 1.58 -3.44 -1.83
CA ILE A 143 1.22 -2.42 -0.84
C ILE A 143 1.85 -2.72 0.53
N PHE A 144 1.92 -3.98 0.94
CA PHE A 144 2.54 -4.35 2.21
C PHE A 144 4.07 -4.20 2.17
N VAL A 145 4.72 -4.58 1.06
CA VAL A 145 6.17 -4.37 0.91
C VAL A 145 6.50 -2.88 0.94
N MET A 146 5.73 -2.02 0.27
CA MET A 146 5.90 -0.58 0.35
C MET A 146 5.62 -0.05 1.76
N GLY A 147 4.44 -0.34 2.33
CA GLY A 147 4.01 0.23 3.61
C GLY A 147 4.87 -0.22 4.78
N TYR A 148 5.05 -1.53 4.92
CA TYR A 148 5.85 -2.10 6.01
C TYR A 148 7.35 -2.10 5.71
N GLY A 149 7.75 -2.43 4.47
CA GLY A 149 9.16 -2.49 4.08
C GLY A 149 9.83 -1.12 4.19
N ASP A 150 9.40 -0.13 3.41
CA ASP A 150 9.94 1.24 3.46
C ASP A 150 9.61 1.92 4.81
N GLY A 151 8.38 1.72 5.30
CA GLY A 151 7.97 2.32 6.56
C GLY A 151 8.86 1.91 7.74
N LEU A 152 9.05 0.61 7.96
CA LEU A 152 9.91 0.09 9.03
C LEU A 152 11.39 0.31 8.75
N ALA A 153 11.85 0.26 7.49
CA ALA A 153 13.23 0.58 7.13
C ALA A 153 13.64 1.98 7.60
N ALA A 154 12.76 2.96 7.44
CA ALA A 154 13.02 4.32 7.91
C ALA A 154 13.02 4.43 9.44
N VAL A 155 12.11 3.73 10.13
CA VAL A 155 12.01 3.72 11.60
C VAL A 155 13.25 3.04 12.20
N VAL A 156 13.56 1.81 11.75
CA VAL A 156 14.71 1.04 12.25
C VAL A 156 16.02 1.69 11.87
N GLY A 157 16.13 2.23 10.64
CA GLY A 157 17.31 2.94 10.18
C GLY A 157 17.66 4.17 11.01
N LYS A 158 16.67 4.82 11.64
CA LYS A 158 16.90 5.91 12.59
C LYS A 158 17.16 5.45 14.01
N ALA A 159 16.48 4.37 14.44
CA ALA A 159 16.59 3.87 15.82
C ALA A 159 17.86 3.07 16.07
N VAL A 160 18.38 2.36 15.07
CA VAL A 160 19.55 1.49 15.20
C VAL A 160 20.78 2.17 14.62
N LYS A 161 21.80 2.36 15.46
CA LYS A 161 23.09 2.90 15.00
C LYS A 161 23.78 1.87 14.08
N SER A 162 23.91 2.20 12.81
CA SER A 162 24.53 1.34 11.79
C SER A 162 25.24 2.18 10.72
N PRO A 163 26.14 1.57 9.92
CA PRO A 163 26.80 2.30 8.83
C PRO A 163 25.81 3.00 7.90
N GLU A 164 26.11 4.25 7.59
CA GLU A 164 25.37 5.07 6.64
C GLU A 164 26.06 5.03 5.28
N TYR A 165 25.23 5.10 4.23
CA TYR A 165 25.72 5.26 2.87
C TYR A 165 24.84 6.28 2.11
N LYS A 166 25.38 6.86 1.05
CA LYS A 166 24.66 7.84 0.22
C LYS A 166 24.49 7.29 -1.20
N ILE A 167 23.24 7.31 -1.68
CA ILE A 167 22.92 7.01 -3.08
C ILE A 167 22.09 8.16 -3.63
N LYS A 168 22.52 8.75 -4.75
CA LYS A 168 21.83 9.85 -5.42
C LYS A 168 21.41 11.00 -4.47
N GLY A 169 22.27 11.32 -3.50
CA GLY A 169 22.00 12.39 -2.53
C GLY A 169 21.20 11.97 -1.30
N ASN A 170 20.54 10.83 -1.30
CA ASN A 170 19.80 10.32 -0.13
C ASN A 170 20.72 9.57 0.83
N LYS A 171 20.57 9.84 2.12
CA LYS A 171 21.20 9.07 3.18
C LYS A 171 20.34 7.85 3.52
N LYS A 172 20.96 6.69 3.50
CA LYS A 172 20.36 5.40 3.90
C LYS A 172 21.28 4.73 4.93
N THR A 173 20.72 3.77 5.67
CA THR A 173 21.46 3.01 6.68
C THR A 173 21.42 1.52 6.36
N LEU A 174 22.47 0.80 6.74
CA LEU A 174 22.51 -0.65 6.57
C LEU A 174 21.36 -1.35 7.32
N ALA A 175 21.06 -0.90 8.55
CA ALA A 175 19.94 -1.43 9.34
C ALA A 175 18.58 -1.22 8.63
N GLY A 176 18.37 -0.05 8.03
CA GLY A 176 17.15 0.22 7.22
C GLY A 176 17.05 -0.71 6.03
N SER A 177 18.12 -0.87 5.25
CA SER A 177 18.11 -1.75 4.07
C SER A 177 17.92 -3.22 4.44
N MET A 178 18.52 -3.68 5.55
CA MET A 178 18.28 -5.03 6.08
C MET A 178 16.80 -5.21 6.50
N THR A 179 16.21 -4.20 7.09
CA THR A 179 14.78 -4.22 7.45
C THR A 179 13.90 -4.33 6.19
N MET A 180 14.17 -3.52 5.16
CA MET A 180 13.47 -3.60 3.87
C MET A 180 13.57 -5.01 3.27
N PHE A 181 14.78 -5.58 3.26
CA PHE A 181 15.03 -6.95 2.79
C PHE A 181 14.22 -7.99 3.57
N LEU A 182 14.31 -7.98 4.90
CA LEU A 182 13.66 -8.99 5.74
C LEU A 182 12.13 -8.91 5.66
N VAL A 183 11.57 -7.71 5.68
CA VAL A 183 10.12 -7.52 5.56
C VAL A 183 9.64 -7.98 4.20
N THR A 184 10.34 -7.62 3.12
CA THR A 184 9.99 -8.08 1.78
C THR A 184 10.09 -9.60 1.67
N LEU A 185 11.16 -10.20 2.22
CA LEU A 185 11.35 -11.65 2.23
C LEU A 185 10.20 -12.35 2.94
N LEU A 186 9.78 -11.87 4.11
CA LEU A 186 8.67 -12.45 4.88
C LEU A 186 7.35 -12.38 4.09
N ILE A 187 6.99 -11.21 3.57
CA ILE A 187 5.75 -11.01 2.83
C ILE A 187 5.72 -11.89 1.58
N MET A 188 6.81 -11.87 0.79
CA MET A 188 6.87 -12.62 -0.47
C MET A 188 6.95 -14.13 -0.25
N SER A 189 7.68 -14.59 0.78
CA SER A 189 7.70 -16.02 1.14
C SER A 189 6.31 -16.52 1.51
N GLY A 190 5.60 -15.77 2.37
CA GLY A 190 4.22 -16.11 2.73
C GLY A 190 3.29 -16.19 1.52
N PHE A 191 3.36 -15.21 0.62
CA PHE A 191 2.53 -15.15 -0.56
C PHE A 191 2.87 -16.27 -1.57
N LEU A 192 4.14 -16.46 -1.92
CA LEU A 192 4.54 -17.45 -2.93
C LEU A 192 4.32 -18.87 -2.42
N MET A 193 4.55 -19.15 -1.14
CA MET A 193 4.21 -20.44 -0.52
C MET A 193 2.70 -20.70 -0.53
N TYR A 194 1.89 -19.69 -0.16
CA TYR A 194 0.44 -19.77 -0.22
C TYR A 194 -0.08 -20.03 -1.64
N SER A 195 0.56 -19.41 -2.64
CA SER A 195 0.22 -19.59 -4.05
C SER A 195 0.70 -20.91 -4.66
N GLY A 196 1.44 -21.73 -3.91
CA GLY A 196 2.01 -23.00 -4.40
C GLY A 196 3.15 -22.83 -5.40
N ALA A 197 3.81 -21.66 -5.42
CA ALA A 197 4.89 -21.40 -6.36
C ALA A 197 6.10 -22.30 -6.09
N GLU A 198 6.64 -22.92 -7.14
CA GLU A 198 7.89 -23.64 -7.05
C GLU A 198 9.05 -22.73 -6.67
N TYR A 199 9.99 -23.22 -5.86
CA TYR A 199 11.13 -22.46 -5.36
C TYR A 199 10.77 -21.14 -4.66
N ALA A 200 9.60 -21.11 -3.95
CA ALA A 200 9.04 -19.91 -3.33
C ALA A 200 10.06 -19.10 -2.52
N ILE A 201 10.90 -19.75 -1.71
CA ILE A 201 11.91 -19.07 -0.87
C ILE A 201 12.99 -18.40 -1.74
N ILE A 202 13.50 -19.09 -2.76
CA ILE A 202 14.55 -18.55 -3.65
C ILE A 202 14.01 -17.34 -4.41
N LYS A 203 12.80 -17.47 -4.97
CA LYS A 203 12.11 -16.35 -5.64
C LYS A 203 11.90 -15.18 -4.70
N SER A 204 11.51 -15.44 -3.45
CA SER A 204 11.31 -14.38 -2.44
C SER A 204 12.61 -13.67 -2.08
N VAL A 205 13.73 -14.38 -1.96
CA VAL A 205 15.06 -13.78 -1.75
C VAL A 205 15.43 -12.87 -2.92
N LEU A 206 15.23 -13.31 -4.17
CA LEU A 206 15.51 -12.51 -5.36
C LEU A 206 14.67 -11.21 -5.38
N ILE A 207 13.37 -11.33 -5.08
CA ILE A 207 12.48 -10.17 -4.99
C ILE A 207 12.92 -9.23 -3.85
N ALA A 208 13.27 -9.79 -2.67
CA ALA A 208 13.69 -8.98 -1.54
C ALA A 208 14.98 -8.19 -1.82
N VAL A 209 15.98 -8.82 -2.46
CA VAL A 209 17.19 -8.13 -2.90
C VAL A 209 16.85 -7.01 -3.87
N LEU A 210 16.05 -7.31 -4.91
CA LEU A 210 15.69 -6.34 -5.94
C LEU A 210 14.92 -5.16 -5.35
N MET A 211 13.92 -5.40 -4.49
CA MET A 211 13.13 -4.32 -3.88
C MET A 211 13.95 -3.47 -2.91
N THR A 212 14.92 -4.07 -2.19
CA THR A 212 15.85 -3.32 -1.35
C THR A 212 16.72 -2.37 -2.19
N VAL A 213 17.20 -2.83 -3.34
CA VAL A 213 17.96 -1.98 -4.27
C VAL A 213 17.07 -0.88 -4.84
N VAL A 214 15.86 -1.21 -5.30
CA VAL A 214 14.89 -0.23 -5.84
C VAL A 214 14.57 0.85 -4.82
N GLU A 215 14.31 0.48 -3.56
CA GLU A 215 14.08 1.42 -2.45
C GLU A 215 15.30 2.32 -2.23
N ALA A 216 16.51 1.73 -2.19
CA ALA A 216 17.74 2.47 -1.92
C ALA A 216 18.06 3.52 -2.99
N ILE A 217 17.79 3.25 -4.27
CA ILE A 217 18.08 4.16 -5.40
C ILE A 217 16.93 5.14 -5.70
N SER A 218 15.76 4.94 -5.10
CA SER A 218 14.58 5.80 -5.31
C SER A 218 14.77 7.17 -4.67
N ILE A 219 14.35 8.20 -5.39
CA ILE A 219 14.46 9.61 -4.99
C ILE A 219 13.08 10.26 -4.94
N LYS A 220 12.93 11.29 -4.11
CA LYS A 220 11.72 12.16 -4.05
C LYS A 220 10.40 11.39 -3.90
N GLY A 221 10.40 10.29 -3.13
CA GLY A 221 9.19 9.51 -2.87
C GLY A 221 8.74 8.57 -4.00
N LEU A 222 9.57 8.38 -5.05
CA LEU A 222 9.27 7.45 -6.14
C LEU A 222 9.18 6.00 -5.69
N ASP A 223 9.80 5.63 -4.56
CA ASP A 223 9.63 4.35 -3.88
C ASP A 223 8.15 3.98 -3.65
N ASN A 224 7.32 4.97 -3.35
CA ASN A 224 5.88 4.78 -3.16
C ASN A 224 5.10 4.34 -4.41
N ILE A 225 5.74 4.39 -5.58
CA ILE A 225 5.17 3.89 -6.85
C ILE A 225 5.96 2.69 -7.35
N THR A 226 7.29 2.80 -7.38
CA THR A 226 8.14 1.77 -7.98
C THR A 226 8.15 0.48 -7.17
N VAL A 227 8.27 0.56 -5.85
CA VAL A 227 8.27 -0.62 -4.97
C VAL A 227 6.95 -1.40 -5.06
N PRO A 228 5.77 -0.81 -4.83
CA PRO A 228 4.53 -1.60 -4.83
C PRO A 228 4.18 -2.16 -6.22
N VAL A 229 4.40 -1.38 -7.28
CA VAL A 229 4.10 -1.82 -8.64
C VAL A 229 5.03 -2.95 -9.08
N LEU A 230 6.35 -2.79 -8.90
CA LEU A 230 7.32 -3.83 -9.27
C LEU A 230 7.15 -5.09 -8.42
N THR A 231 6.89 -4.96 -7.11
CA THR A 231 6.60 -6.12 -6.26
C THR A 231 5.37 -6.88 -6.77
N SER A 232 4.29 -6.17 -7.13
CA SER A 232 3.07 -6.80 -7.65
C SER A 232 3.30 -7.47 -9.00
N VAL A 233 4.09 -6.85 -9.89
CA VAL A 233 4.46 -7.46 -11.18
C VAL A 233 5.29 -8.72 -10.95
N LEU A 234 6.29 -8.68 -10.07
CA LEU A 234 7.12 -9.85 -9.76
C LEU A 234 6.32 -10.94 -9.05
N ALA A 235 5.40 -10.58 -8.16
CA ALA A 235 4.47 -11.52 -7.55
C ALA A 235 3.64 -12.26 -8.60
N LEU A 236 3.12 -11.53 -9.60
CA LEU A 236 2.35 -12.12 -10.71
C LEU A 236 3.19 -13.05 -11.59
N LEU A 237 4.45 -12.68 -11.89
CA LEU A 237 5.33 -13.46 -12.76
C LEU A 237 5.93 -14.71 -12.08
N MET A 238 5.92 -14.75 -10.74
CA MET A 238 6.59 -15.78 -9.95
C MET A 238 5.64 -16.86 -9.37
N ILE A 239 4.31 -16.68 -9.53
CA ILE A 239 3.31 -17.71 -9.18
C ILE A 239 3.21 -18.82 -10.22
#